data_069a03eafab50719b6b5c9552661fdf1
#
_entry.id   069a03eafab50719b6b5c9552661fdf1
#
_cell.length_a   1.000
_cell.length_b   1.000
_cell.length_c   1.000
_cell.angle_alpha   90.00
_cell.angle_beta   90.00
_cell.angle_gamma   90.00
#
_symmetry.space_group_name_H-M   'P 1'
#
loop_
_entity.id
_entity.type
_entity.pdbx_description
1 polymer ?
#
loop_
_entity_poly.entity_id
_entity_poly.type
_entity_poly.pdbx_seq_one_letter_code
_entity_poly.pdbx_strand_id
1 'polypeptide(L)'
;DAETGRRKTEAQKGENFATRTHDFLIEKKKKDSTISFINAGVPMAAGFFKEKRKGLNDLRKQYVDVGIAEEHAVAFSSGMAKNGAKPVFAVVSTFLQRTYDQLSHDLAINNNPAVVLVFGGTLKGMNDVTHLGYFDIPLVSNIPNLVYLAPTTKEEYLAMLDWGIDQSEYPVIIKVPGGEVLYSDIEVDKNYSDLNKFKVIEKGEDVAIIGLGEFYHLGKEIKELLKEKNGINSTLINPRFITGLDEKLLNELKENHKLVVTLESGQKEGGFGPKISSFYGNSDVKVLNVGAKKEFTDEIPYDVFFENNRLNKEQIV
;
A
#
# COMPACT_ATOMS: atom_id res chain seq x y z
N ASP A 1 12.96 -15.50 -18.19
CA ASP A 1 13.03 -15.66 -19.63
C ASP A 1 14.51 -15.65 -20.03
N ALA A 2 14.97 -16.71 -20.68
CA ALA A 2 16.39 -16.91 -21.01
C ALA A 2 16.92 -15.86 -22.01
N GLU A 3 16.06 -15.24 -22.82
CA GLU A 3 16.44 -14.24 -23.83
C GLU A 3 16.51 -12.81 -23.27
N THR A 4 15.80 -12.49 -22.20
CA THR A 4 15.70 -11.10 -21.70
C THR A 4 16.31 -10.91 -20.32
N GLY A 5 16.76 -11.97 -19.66
CA GLY A 5 17.22 -11.93 -18.26
C GLY A 5 16.13 -11.52 -17.26
N ARG A 6 14.91 -11.30 -17.73
CA ARG A 6 13.74 -11.00 -16.88
C ARG A 6 13.17 -12.31 -16.33
N ARG A 7 13.06 -12.42 -15.03
CA ARG A 7 12.15 -13.42 -14.45
C ARG A 7 10.76 -13.15 -15.07
N LYS A 8 10.03 -14.22 -15.41
CA LYS A 8 8.66 -14.08 -15.93
C LYS A 8 7.87 -13.20 -14.99
N THR A 9 7.65 -11.97 -15.40
CA THR A 9 6.83 -10.98 -14.69
C THR A 9 5.38 -11.01 -15.17
N GLU A 10 5.05 -11.93 -16.09
CA GLU A 10 3.68 -12.11 -16.54
C GLU A 10 2.86 -12.75 -15.42
N ALA A 11 1.84 -12.02 -14.96
CA ALA A 11 0.80 -12.58 -14.12
C ALA A 11 0.26 -13.85 -14.80
N GLN A 12 0.18 -14.95 -14.05
CA GLN A 12 -0.49 -16.13 -14.56
C GLN A 12 -1.94 -15.71 -14.88
N LYS A 13 -2.48 -16.15 -16.00
CA LYS A 13 -3.84 -15.78 -16.43
C LYS A 13 -4.83 -16.00 -15.27
N GLY A 14 -5.45 -14.91 -14.79
CA GLY A 14 -6.36 -14.92 -13.63
C GLY A 14 -5.67 -14.72 -12.28
N GLU A 15 -4.35 -14.47 -12.22
CA GLU A 15 -3.68 -14.09 -10.98
C GLU A 15 -4.03 -12.66 -10.59
N ASN A 16 -4.43 -12.46 -9.33
CA ASN A 16 -4.69 -11.17 -8.74
C ASN A 16 -4.40 -11.19 -7.24
N PHE A 17 -4.23 -10.02 -6.64
CA PHE A 17 -3.91 -9.89 -5.23
C PHE A 17 -4.99 -10.49 -4.32
N ALA A 18 -6.27 -10.41 -4.67
CA ALA A 18 -7.35 -11.00 -3.88
C ALA A 18 -7.19 -12.54 -3.78
N THR A 19 -6.91 -13.21 -4.90
CA THR A 19 -6.65 -14.67 -4.92
C THR A 19 -5.40 -15.02 -4.12
N ARG A 20 -4.32 -14.25 -4.25
CA ARG A 20 -3.07 -14.50 -3.50
C ARG A 20 -3.26 -14.27 -2.00
N THR A 21 -4.02 -13.26 -1.62
CA THR A 21 -4.41 -13.02 -0.22
C THR A 21 -5.15 -14.22 0.36
N HIS A 22 -6.21 -14.68 -0.34
CA HIS A 22 -6.97 -15.85 0.06
C HIS A 22 -6.07 -17.07 0.28
N ASP A 23 -5.25 -17.42 -0.72
CA ASP A 23 -4.44 -18.63 -0.68
C ASP A 23 -3.39 -18.55 0.47
N PHE A 24 -2.76 -17.39 0.66
CA PHE A 24 -1.84 -17.12 1.76
C PHE A 24 -2.54 -17.28 3.13
N LEU A 25 -3.70 -16.66 3.31
CA LEU A 25 -4.42 -16.69 4.58
C LEU A 25 -4.89 -18.10 4.93
N ILE A 26 -5.35 -18.89 3.94
CA ILE A 26 -5.74 -20.29 4.15
C ILE A 26 -4.55 -21.13 4.61
N GLU A 27 -3.38 -20.98 3.98
CA GLU A 27 -2.19 -21.72 4.38
C GLU A 27 -1.67 -21.29 5.77
N LYS A 28 -1.67 -19.99 6.07
CA LYS A 28 -1.24 -19.47 7.36
C LYS A 28 -2.17 -19.94 8.50
N LYS A 29 -3.47 -19.93 8.27
CA LYS A 29 -4.47 -20.41 9.22
C LYS A 29 -4.32 -21.90 9.59
N LYS A 30 -3.88 -22.75 8.67
CA LYS A 30 -3.61 -24.17 8.98
C LYS A 30 -2.58 -24.34 10.10
N LYS A 31 -1.68 -23.34 10.24
CA LYS A 31 -0.60 -23.33 11.24
C LYS A 31 -0.98 -22.57 12.51
N ASP A 32 -1.92 -21.62 12.41
CA ASP A 32 -2.35 -20.75 13.52
C ASP A 32 -3.86 -20.60 13.53
N SER A 33 -4.53 -21.28 14.46
CA SER A 33 -5.99 -21.27 14.60
C SER A 33 -6.56 -19.98 15.19
N THR A 34 -5.71 -19.06 15.67
CA THR A 34 -6.14 -17.75 16.20
C THR A 34 -6.44 -16.73 15.11
N ILE A 35 -6.01 -17.00 13.86
CA ILE A 35 -6.25 -16.13 12.71
C ILE A 35 -7.73 -16.18 12.34
N SER A 36 -8.32 -14.99 12.15
CA SER A 36 -9.72 -14.83 11.77
C SER A 36 -9.86 -13.85 10.61
N PHE A 37 -10.80 -14.11 9.72
CA PHE A 37 -11.06 -13.28 8.53
C PHE A 37 -12.38 -12.55 8.73
N ILE A 38 -12.32 -11.22 8.62
CA ILE A 38 -13.48 -10.35 8.76
C ILE A 38 -13.76 -9.70 7.40
N ASN A 39 -15.02 -9.63 7.05
CA ASN A 39 -15.50 -9.00 5.83
C ASN A 39 -16.78 -8.20 6.14
N ALA A 40 -17.01 -7.16 5.37
CA ALA A 40 -18.18 -6.29 5.48
C ALA A 40 -18.98 -6.29 4.15
N GLY A 41 -19.59 -7.43 3.80
CA GLY A 41 -20.45 -7.56 2.63
C GLY A 41 -19.72 -7.65 1.27
N VAL A 42 -18.38 -7.57 1.24
CA VAL A 42 -17.57 -7.63 0.01
C VAL A 42 -16.52 -8.76 0.06
N PRO A 43 -16.95 -10.03 0.15
CA PRO A 43 -16.02 -11.15 0.34
C PRO A 43 -15.02 -11.33 -0.81
N MET A 44 -15.32 -10.82 -1.99
CA MET A 44 -14.44 -10.91 -3.15
C MET A 44 -13.18 -10.05 -3.01
N ALA A 45 -13.20 -9.01 -2.18
CA ALA A 45 -12.05 -8.14 -1.96
C ALA A 45 -10.80 -8.91 -1.53
N ALA A 46 -10.97 -9.92 -0.64
CA ALA A 46 -9.89 -10.80 -0.21
C ALA A 46 -9.94 -12.20 -0.87
N GLY A 47 -10.56 -12.34 -2.02
CA GLY A 47 -10.58 -13.57 -2.81
C GLY A 47 -11.51 -14.68 -2.29
N PHE A 48 -12.42 -14.39 -1.35
CA PHE A 48 -13.43 -15.35 -0.88
C PHE A 48 -14.58 -15.46 -1.87
N PHE A 49 -14.29 -15.84 -3.11
CA PHE A 49 -15.27 -16.08 -4.14
C PHE A 49 -16.19 -17.25 -3.80
N LYS A 50 -17.42 -17.25 -4.34
CA LYS A 50 -18.46 -18.26 -4.04
C LYS A 50 -17.97 -19.69 -4.22
N GLU A 51 -17.19 -19.95 -5.26
CA GLU A 51 -16.62 -21.27 -5.58
C GLU A 51 -15.60 -21.72 -4.53
N LYS A 52 -14.80 -20.79 -4.01
CA LYS A 52 -13.79 -21.04 -2.97
C LYS A 52 -14.39 -21.17 -1.57
N ARG A 53 -15.62 -20.65 -1.34
CA ARG A 53 -16.32 -20.77 -0.04
C ARG A 53 -16.74 -22.20 0.29
N LYS A 54 -16.79 -23.12 -0.69
CA LYS A 54 -17.08 -24.54 -0.41
C LYS A 54 -16.01 -25.19 0.47
N GLY A 55 -14.76 -24.74 0.42
CA GLY A 55 -13.68 -25.14 1.35
C GLY A 55 -13.75 -24.43 2.71
N LEU A 56 -14.64 -23.48 2.90
CA LEU A 56 -14.83 -22.73 4.15
C LEU A 56 -15.63 -23.51 5.21
N ASN A 57 -16.15 -24.71 4.92
CA ASN A 57 -16.87 -25.50 5.92
C ASN A 57 -16.02 -25.76 7.19
N ASP A 58 -14.70 -25.88 7.03
CA ASP A 58 -13.74 -25.98 8.13
C ASP A 58 -13.38 -24.61 8.75
N LEU A 59 -13.74 -23.52 8.09
CA LEU A 59 -13.41 -22.14 8.50
C LEU A 59 -14.57 -21.42 9.20
N ARG A 60 -15.76 -22.01 9.33
CA ARG A 60 -16.98 -21.36 9.83
C ARG A 60 -16.83 -20.57 11.12
N LYS A 61 -15.88 -20.96 11.97
CA LYS A 61 -15.59 -20.26 13.25
C LYS A 61 -14.61 -19.10 13.09
N GLN A 62 -13.93 -18.97 11.92
CA GLN A 62 -12.84 -18.02 11.72
C GLN A 62 -13.11 -17.04 10.56
N TYR A 63 -14.20 -17.25 9.82
CA TYR A 63 -14.67 -16.30 8.81
C TYR A 63 -15.98 -15.68 9.29
N VAL A 64 -15.98 -14.35 9.40
CA VAL A 64 -17.10 -13.56 9.84
C VAL A 64 -17.42 -12.51 8.78
N ASP A 65 -18.64 -12.56 8.24
CA ASP A 65 -19.18 -11.49 7.42
C ASP A 65 -20.18 -10.70 8.29
N VAL A 66 -19.85 -9.45 8.56
CA VAL A 66 -20.68 -8.57 9.42
C VAL A 66 -21.78 -7.85 8.62
N GLY A 67 -21.90 -8.14 7.30
CA GLY A 67 -22.74 -7.37 6.40
C GLY A 67 -22.12 -6.02 6.04
N ILE A 68 -22.90 -5.11 5.48
CA ILE A 68 -22.43 -3.75 5.11
C ILE A 68 -22.35 -2.90 6.40
N ALA A 69 -21.29 -3.14 7.19
CA ALA A 69 -21.05 -2.51 8.49
C ALA A 69 -19.54 -2.45 8.76
N GLU A 70 -18.80 -1.65 7.97
CA GLU A 70 -17.35 -1.54 8.02
C GLU A 70 -16.87 -1.01 9.39
N GLU A 71 -17.57 -0.07 9.97
CA GLU A 71 -17.31 0.46 11.32
C GLU A 71 -17.40 -0.65 12.38
N HIS A 72 -18.40 -1.52 12.28
CA HIS A 72 -18.53 -2.67 13.18
C HIS A 72 -17.41 -3.69 12.94
N ALA A 73 -17.00 -3.90 11.69
CA ALA A 73 -15.88 -4.81 11.36
C ALA A 73 -14.59 -4.39 12.07
N VAL A 74 -14.28 -3.09 12.11
CA VAL A 74 -13.08 -2.57 12.79
C VAL A 74 -13.21 -2.72 14.30
N ALA A 75 -14.33 -2.30 14.91
CA ALA A 75 -14.56 -2.43 16.35
C ALA A 75 -14.54 -3.92 16.79
N PHE A 76 -15.14 -4.80 15.99
CA PHE A 76 -15.12 -6.26 16.22
C PHE A 76 -13.71 -6.83 16.14
N SER A 77 -12.94 -6.44 15.11
CA SER A 77 -11.54 -6.84 14.96
C SER A 77 -10.70 -6.38 16.16
N SER A 78 -10.93 -5.17 16.65
CA SER A 78 -10.26 -4.64 17.85
C SER A 78 -10.54 -5.50 19.07
N GLY A 79 -11.82 -5.82 19.33
CA GLY A 79 -12.21 -6.70 20.43
C GLY A 79 -11.62 -8.11 20.33
N MET A 80 -11.53 -8.67 19.13
CA MET A 80 -10.87 -9.95 18.87
C MET A 80 -9.37 -9.90 19.17
N ALA A 81 -8.67 -8.88 18.66
CA ALA A 81 -7.23 -8.69 18.89
C ALA A 81 -6.92 -8.53 20.38
N LYS A 82 -7.73 -7.75 21.09
CA LYS A 82 -7.64 -7.58 22.56
C LYS A 82 -7.68 -8.90 23.31
N ASN A 83 -8.37 -9.90 22.79
CA ASN A 83 -8.53 -11.22 23.38
C ASN A 83 -7.60 -12.29 22.77
N GLY A 84 -6.54 -11.89 22.08
CA GLY A 84 -5.48 -12.78 21.58
C GLY A 84 -5.78 -13.43 20.22
N ALA A 85 -6.85 -13.08 19.53
CA ALA A 85 -7.04 -13.46 18.14
C ALA A 85 -6.20 -12.58 17.21
N LYS A 86 -5.96 -13.05 15.99
CA LYS A 86 -5.27 -12.33 14.92
C LYS A 86 -6.26 -12.01 13.79
N PRO A 87 -7.08 -10.97 13.93
CA PRO A 87 -8.08 -10.61 12.94
C PRO A 87 -7.44 -9.96 11.72
N VAL A 88 -7.91 -10.37 10.54
CA VAL A 88 -7.58 -9.76 9.25
C VAL A 88 -8.89 -9.28 8.61
N PHE A 89 -9.08 -7.98 8.53
CA PHE A 89 -10.24 -7.35 7.92
C PHE A 89 -9.88 -6.88 6.51
N ALA A 90 -10.65 -7.31 5.50
CA ALA A 90 -10.49 -6.85 4.12
C ALA A 90 -11.60 -5.88 3.74
N VAL A 91 -11.22 -4.72 3.23
CA VAL A 91 -12.15 -3.64 2.88
C VAL A 91 -11.75 -3.00 1.55
N VAL A 92 -12.73 -2.54 0.78
CA VAL A 92 -12.48 -1.69 -0.39
C VAL A 92 -12.25 -0.25 0.08
N SER A 93 -11.25 0.41 -0.48
CA SER A 93 -10.76 1.72 -0.02
C SER A 93 -11.85 2.78 0.14
N THR A 94 -12.80 2.86 -0.80
CA THR A 94 -13.90 3.83 -0.70
C THR A 94 -14.78 3.61 0.54
N PHE A 95 -14.90 2.37 1.04
CA PHE A 95 -15.67 2.05 2.24
C PHE A 95 -14.88 2.22 3.54
N LEU A 96 -13.54 2.28 3.45
CA LEU A 96 -12.67 2.56 4.60
C LEU A 96 -13.00 3.91 5.26
N GLN A 97 -13.51 4.88 4.50
CA GLN A 97 -13.89 6.20 5.03
C GLN A 97 -14.94 6.16 6.15
N ARG A 98 -15.77 5.11 6.20
CA ARG A 98 -16.75 4.91 7.29
C ARG A 98 -16.11 4.53 8.62
N THR A 99 -14.85 4.11 8.62
CA THR A 99 -14.19 3.47 9.76
C THR A 99 -13.22 4.39 10.49
N TYR A 100 -13.14 5.67 10.14
CA TYR A 100 -12.14 6.58 10.68
C TYR A 100 -12.16 6.65 12.22
N ASP A 101 -13.34 6.76 12.79
CA ASP A 101 -13.54 6.81 14.25
C ASP A 101 -13.04 5.51 14.91
N GLN A 102 -13.45 4.35 14.39
CA GLN A 102 -13.08 3.04 14.95
C GLN A 102 -11.59 2.72 14.74
N LEU A 103 -11.01 3.12 13.61
CA LEU A 103 -9.55 3.02 13.39
C LEU A 103 -8.80 3.84 14.45
N SER A 104 -9.29 5.02 14.78
CA SER A 104 -8.68 5.90 15.77
C SER A 104 -8.93 5.41 17.20
N HIS A 105 -10.21 5.26 17.62
CA HIS A 105 -10.58 4.98 18.99
C HIS A 105 -10.46 3.51 19.36
N ASP A 106 -10.91 2.59 18.51
CA ASP A 106 -10.91 1.18 18.87
C ASP A 106 -9.56 0.52 18.65
N LEU A 107 -8.89 0.81 17.52
CA LEU A 107 -7.60 0.19 17.19
C LEU A 107 -6.41 1.02 17.70
N ALA A 108 -6.24 2.26 17.24
CA ALA A 108 -5.00 3.00 17.40
C ALA A 108 -4.75 3.45 18.84
N ILE A 109 -5.74 3.99 19.55
CA ILE A 109 -5.61 4.38 20.96
C ILE A 109 -5.26 3.17 21.84
N ASN A 110 -5.81 1.99 21.51
CA ASN A 110 -5.61 0.76 22.29
C ASN A 110 -4.39 -0.06 21.83
N ASN A 111 -3.75 0.30 20.73
CA ASN A 111 -2.68 -0.49 20.08
C ASN A 111 -3.09 -1.97 19.85
N ASN A 112 -4.35 -2.23 19.53
CA ASN A 112 -4.82 -3.59 19.29
C ASN A 112 -4.31 -4.10 17.92
N PRO A 113 -3.56 -5.24 17.88
CA PRO A 113 -2.85 -5.68 16.67
C PRO A 113 -3.77 -6.38 15.66
N ALA A 114 -4.67 -5.64 15.04
CA ALA A 114 -5.47 -6.12 13.92
C ALA A 114 -4.82 -5.72 12.59
N VAL A 115 -5.03 -6.52 11.54
CA VAL A 115 -4.60 -6.20 10.17
C VAL A 115 -5.81 -5.77 9.35
N VAL A 116 -5.71 -4.63 8.66
CA VAL A 116 -6.70 -4.13 7.71
C VAL A 116 -6.12 -4.10 6.31
N LEU A 117 -6.70 -4.84 5.38
CA LEU A 117 -6.29 -4.89 3.98
C LEU A 117 -7.16 -3.96 3.14
N VAL A 118 -6.55 -2.93 2.55
CA VAL A 118 -7.24 -1.92 1.74
C VAL A 118 -7.08 -2.24 0.27
N PHE A 119 -8.15 -2.76 -0.34
CA PHE A 119 -8.21 -3.05 -1.77
C PHE A 119 -8.77 -1.87 -2.56
N GLY A 120 -8.31 -1.71 -3.80
CA GLY A 120 -8.79 -0.66 -4.69
C GLY A 120 -8.38 0.76 -4.30
N GLY A 121 -7.44 0.92 -3.35
CA GLY A 121 -6.87 2.21 -2.94
C GLY A 121 -5.84 2.76 -3.91
N THR A 122 -6.00 2.59 -5.20
CA THR A 122 -5.02 2.95 -6.22
C THR A 122 -5.66 3.75 -7.34
N LEU A 123 -4.85 4.47 -8.12
CA LEU A 123 -5.32 5.23 -9.29
C LEU A 123 -5.80 4.31 -10.43
N LYS A 124 -5.38 3.04 -10.42
CA LYS A 124 -5.85 1.97 -11.33
C LYS A 124 -6.97 1.12 -10.71
N GLY A 125 -7.60 1.62 -9.64
CA GLY A 125 -8.71 0.97 -8.97
C GLY A 125 -10.05 1.23 -9.65
N MET A 126 -11.12 1.29 -8.85
CA MET A 126 -12.46 1.66 -9.34
C MET A 126 -12.45 3.15 -9.72
N ASN A 127 -13.04 3.49 -10.86
CA ASN A 127 -13.00 4.84 -11.45
C ASN A 127 -14.38 5.48 -11.63
N ASP A 128 -15.45 4.89 -11.09
CA ASP A 128 -16.73 5.58 -10.98
C ASP A 128 -16.73 6.53 -9.77
N VAL A 129 -17.43 7.64 -9.87
CA VAL A 129 -17.38 8.74 -8.90
C VAL A 129 -17.77 8.33 -7.47
N THR A 130 -18.56 7.28 -7.31
CA THR A 130 -19.01 6.80 -5.99
C THR A 130 -18.03 5.81 -5.35
N HIS A 131 -17.04 5.30 -6.09
CA HIS A 131 -16.12 4.27 -5.64
C HIS A 131 -14.64 4.62 -5.79
N LEU A 132 -14.31 5.91 -5.98
CA LEU A 132 -12.92 6.36 -6.04
C LEU A 132 -12.18 6.00 -4.75
N GLY A 133 -11.11 5.21 -4.87
CA GLY A 133 -10.40 4.65 -3.72
C GLY A 133 -9.13 5.39 -3.31
N TYR A 134 -8.66 6.37 -4.08
CA TYR A 134 -7.34 6.99 -3.92
C TYR A 134 -7.27 8.15 -2.90
N PHE A 135 -8.27 8.25 -2.00
CA PHE A 135 -8.30 9.19 -0.88
C PHE A 135 -7.85 8.57 0.45
N ASP A 136 -7.45 7.32 0.46
CA ASP A 136 -7.09 6.54 1.64
C ASP A 136 -5.87 7.10 2.40
N ILE A 137 -4.85 7.56 1.66
CA ILE A 137 -3.61 8.08 2.27
C ILE A 137 -3.90 9.29 3.16
N PRO A 138 -4.50 10.40 2.68
CA PRO A 138 -4.81 11.55 3.53
C PRO A 138 -5.82 11.21 4.63
N LEU A 139 -6.72 10.25 4.41
CA LEU A 139 -7.71 9.84 5.40
C LEU A 139 -7.05 9.14 6.61
N VAL A 140 -6.16 8.21 6.38
CA VAL A 140 -5.66 7.28 7.40
C VAL A 140 -4.33 7.67 7.99
N SER A 141 -3.45 8.28 7.19
CA SER A 141 -2.06 8.53 7.58
C SER A 141 -1.86 9.58 8.68
N ASN A 142 -2.92 10.24 9.13
CA ASN A 142 -2.92 11.18 10.24
C ASN A 142 -3.30 10.56 11.60
N ILE A 143 -3.68 9.28 11.63
CA ILE A 143 -4.04 8.58 12.87
C ILE A 143 -2.76 8.13 13.58
N PRO A 144 -2.50 8.58 14.84
CA PRO A 144 -1.34 8.14 15.61
C PRO A 144 -1.37 6.63 15.90
N ASN A 145 -0.22 6.04 16.18
CA ASN A 145 -0.03 4.63 16.55
C ASN A 145 -0.46 3.61 15.49
N LEU A 146 -0.92 4.05 14.33
CA LEU A 146 -1.34 3.19 13.25
C LEU A 146 -0.21 3.04 12.24
N VAL A 147 0.12 1.82 11.86
CA VAL A 147 1.13 1.51 10.82
C VAL A 147 0.41 1.30 9.50
N TYR A 148 0.74 2.11 8.49
CA TYR A 148 0.18 1.97 7.16
C TYR A 148 1.28 1.66 6.15
N LEU A 149 1.24 0.46 5.55
CA LEU A 149 2.24 -0.07 4.63
C LEU A 149 1.78 -0.01 3.18
N ALA A 150 2.72 0.24 2.28
CA ALA A 150 2.49 0.26 0.83
C ALA A 150 3.52 -0.63 0.10
N PRO A 151 3.22 -1.92 -0.07
CA PRO A 151 4.10 -2.84 -0.79
C PRO A 151 4.14 -2.52 -2.29
N THR A 152 5.28 -2.83 -2.91
CA THR A 152 5.55 -2.59 -4.34
C THR A 152 5.29 -3.82 -5.21
N THR A 153 5.40 -5.03 -4.64
CA THR A 153 5.32 -6.32 -5.33
C THR A 153 4.51 -7.34 -4.53
N LYS A 154 4.20 -8.46 -5.14
CA LYS A 154 3.51 -9.57 -4.48
C LYS A 154 4.30 -10.11 -3.29
N GLU A 155 5.59 -10.32 -3.45
CA GLU A 155 6.45 -10.86 -2.40
C GLU A 155 6.51 -9.90 -1.22
N GLU A 156 6.65 -8.60 -1.46
CA GLU A 156 6.66 -7.59 -0.40
C GLU A 156 5.30 -7.50 0.29
N TYR A 157 4.21 -7.55 -0.47
CA TYR A 157 2.85 -7.59 0.07
C TYR A 157 2.64 -8.78 1.01
N LEU A 158 3.01 -9.99 0.57
CA LEU A 158 2.85 -11.19 1.41
C LEU A 158 3.76 -11.17 2.63
N ALA A 159 4.98 -10.61 2.51
CA ALA A 159 5.89 -10.44 3.65
C ALA A 159 5.36 -9.43 4.67
N MET A 160 4.80 -8.30 4.21
CA MET A 160 4.14 -7.31 5.08
C MET A 160 2.90 -7.88 5.76
N LEU A 161 2.10 -8.68 5.04
CA LEU A 161 0.93 -9.35 5.59
C LEU A 161 1.33 -10.40 6.64
N ASP A 162 2.37 -11.19 6.36
CA ASP A 162 2.91 -12.18 7.30
C ASP A 162 3.38 -11.53 8.59
N TRP A 163 4.21 -10.50 8.47
CA TRP A 163 4.68 -9.71 9.61
C TRP A 163 3.52 -9.04 10.36
N GLY A 164 2.59 -8.41 9.66
CA GLY A 164 1.44 -7.72 10.27
C GLY A 164 0.56 -8.65 11.10
N ILE A 165 0.39 -9.91 10.68
CA ILE A 165 -0.37 -10.93 11.42
C ILE A 165 0.40 -11.43 12.64
N ASP A 166 1.73 -11.53 12.57
CA ASP A 166 2.53 -12.16 13.61
C ASP A 166 3.04 -11.19 14.68
N GLN A 167 3.15 -9.89 14.38
CA GLN A 167 3.48 -8.88 15.36
C GLN A 167 2.30 -8.63 16.34
N SER A 168 2.55 -8.05 17.51
CA SER A 168 1.57 -7.83 18.57
C SER A 168 1.55 -6.40 19.15
N GLU A 169 2.19 -5.46 18.47
CA GLU A 169 2.43 -4.12 19.02
C GLU A 169 1.54 -3.03 18.40
N TYR A 170 1.14 -3.20 17.12
CA TYR A 170 0.49 -2.14 16.36
C TYR A 170 -0.72 -2.63 15.57
N PRO A 171 -1.77 -1.81 15.40
CA PRO A 171 -2.70 -1.99 14.30
C PRO A 171 -2.00 -1.70 12.97
N VAL A 172 -2.12 -2.62 12.01
CA VAL A 172 -1.45 -2.55 10.71
C VAL A 172 -2.47 -2.44 9.60
N ILE A 173 -2.35 -1.41 8.77
CA ILE A 173 -3.07 -1.31 7.51
C ILE A 173 -2.11 -1.61 6.36
N ILE A 174 -2.56 -2.31 5.35
CA ILE A 174 -1.79 -2.58 4.13
C ILE A 174 -2.58 -2.11 2.92
N LYS A 175 -2.01 -1.16 2.17
CA LYS A 175 -2.51 -0.72 0.87
C LYS A 175 -2.18 -1.78 -0.16
N VAL A 176 -3.16 -2.63 -0.49
CA VAL A 176 -2.95 -3.72 -1.44
C VAL A 176 -2.69 -3.14 -2.84
N PRO A 177 -1.60 -3.53 -3.52
CA PRO A 177 -1.30 -3.00 -4.84
C PRO A 177 -2.43 -3.25 -5.84
N GLY A 178 -2.65 -2.30 -6.74
CA GLY A 178 -3.63 -2.43 -7.82
C GLY A 178 -3.02 -2.84 -9.16
N GLY A 179 -3.88 -3.20 -10.10
CA GLY A 179 -3.46 -3.57 -11.44
C GLY A 179 -2.85 -4.97 -11.54
N GLU A 180 -1.83 -5.12 -12.36
CA GLU A 180 -1.14 -6.40 -12.58
C GLU A 180 -0.33 -6.81 -11.34
N VAL A 181 -0.23 -8.12 -11.13
CA VAL A 181 0.61 -8.67 -10.07
C VAL A 181 2.07 -8.62 -10.50
N LEU A 182 2.82 -7.70 -9.93
CA LEU A 182 4.25 -7.57 -10.16
C LEU A 182 5.05 -8.38 -9.15
N TYR A 183 6.16 -8.95 -9.60
CA TYR A 183 7.06 -9.79 -8.81
C TYR A 183 8.32 -9.02 -8.44
N SER A 184 8.91 -9.35 -7.29
CA SER A 184 10.18 -8.75 -6.88
C SER A 184 11.35 -9.36 -7.64
N ASP A 185 12.25 -8.50 -8.13
CA ASP A 185 13.55 -8.86 -8.71
C ASP A 185 14.68 -8.81 -7.67
N ILE A 186 14.37 -8.40 -6.45
CA ILE A 186 15.30 -8.30 -5.32
C ILE A 186 14.79 -9.10 -4.13
N GLU A 187 15.66 -9.35 -3.15
CA GLU A 187 15.26 -9.93 -1.88
C GLU A 187 14.37 -8.97 -1.09
N VAL A 188 13.27 -9.51 -0.58
CA VAL A 188 12.26 -8.76 0.19
C VAL A 188 12.50 -8.96 1.68
N ASP A 189 12.43 -7.86 2.44
CA ASP A 189 12.53 -7.89 3.89
C ASP A 189 11.32 -8.63 4.49
N LYS A 190 11.55 -9.36 5.58
CA LYS A 190 10.51 -10.12 6.29
C LYS A 190 10.07 -9.47 7.60
N ASN A 191 10.82 -8.47 8.06
CA ASN A 191 10.55 -7.76 9.30
C ASN A 191 10.42 -6.25 9.03
N TYR A 192 9.34 -5.67 9.54
CA TYR A 192 9.00 -4.25 9.39
C TYR A 192 8.89 -3.53 10.74
N SER A 193 9.48 -4.10 11.80
CA SER A 193 9.45 -3.50 13.16
C SER A 193 10.29 -2.23 13.29
N ASP A 194 11.26 -2.01 12.39
CA ASP A 194 11.96 -0.72 12.28
C ASP A 194 11.05 0.25 11.51
N LEU A 195 10.08 0.82 12.25
CA LEU A 195 9.00 1.62 11.67
C LEU A 195 9.53 2.82 10.91
N ASN A 196 8.85 3.13 9.79
CA ASN A 196 9.14 4.26 8.90
C ASN A 196 10.52 4.21 8.23
N LYS A 197 11.21 3.07 8.30
CA LYS A 197 12.49 2.88 7.63
C LYS A 197 12.31 2.73 6.13
N PHE A 198 12.90 3.62 5.36
CA PHE A 198 12.91 3.54 3.89
C PHE A 198 14.00 2.59 3.41
N LYS A 199 13.81 2.01 2.23
CA LYS A 199 14.79 1.14 1.57
C LYS A 199 15.37 1.84 0.36
N VAL A 200 16.66 2.15 0.40
CA VAL A 200 17.42 2.62 -0.77
C VAL A 200 17.68 1.40 -1.64
N ILE A 201 17.13 1.41 -2.85
CA ILE A 201 17.26 0.31 -3.81
C ILE A 201 18.51 0.52 -4.66
N GLU A 202 18.69 1.72 -5.15
CA GLU A 202 19.85 2.11 -5.93
C GLU A 202 20.31 3.50 -5.49
N LYS A 203 21.62 3.68 -5.30
CA LYS A 203 22.22 4.96 -4.96
C LYS A 203 22.61 5.74 -6.21
N GLY A 204 22.40 7.04 -6.18
CA GLY A 204 22.81 8.02 -7.18
C GLY A 204 23.00 9.38 -6.53
N GLU A 205 22.98 10.43 -7.34
CA GLU A 205 23.23 11.82 -6.92
C GLU A 205 22.24 12.76 -7.59
N ASP A 206 22.22 14.03 -7.15
CA ASP A 206 21.41 15.15 -7.64
C ASP A 206 19.89 14.97 -7.49
N VAL A 207 19.32 13.81 -7.87
CA VAL A 207 17.89 13.53 -7.83
C VAL A 207 17.61 12.27 -7.03
N ALA A 208 16.74 12.35 -6.02
CA ALA A 208 16.19 11.18 -5.33
C ALA A 208 14.74 10.95 -5.73
N ILE A 209 14.41 9.74 -6.13
CA ILE A 209 13.07 9.31 -6.51
C ILE A 209 12.52 8.41 -5.41
N ILE A 210 11.44 8.84 -4.75
CA ILE A 210 10.76 8.10 -3.70
C ILE A 210 9.41 7.61 -4.25
N GLY A 211 9.36 6.34 -4.62
CA GLY A 211 8.16 5.72 -5.22
C GLY A 211 7.38 4.91 -4.20
N LEU A 212 6.18 5.37 -3.83
CA LEU A 212 5.33 4.74 -2.84
C LEU A 212 4.47 3.64 -3.47
N GLY A 213 4.55 2.43 -2.90
CA GLY A 213 3.76 1.29 -3.32
C GLY A 213 3.97 0.96 -4.81
N GLU A 214 2.90 0.76 -5.56
CA GLU A 214 2.98 0.43 -6.99
C GLU A 214 3.68 1.51 -7.84
N PHE A 215 3.70 2.78 -7.39
CA PHE A 215 4.41 3.86 -8.08
C PHE A 215 5.93 3.80 -7.96
N TYR A 216 6.45 2.87 -7.17
CA TYR A 216 7.87 2.50 -7.20
C TYR A 216 8.32 2.06 -8.61
N HIS A 217 7.46 1.32 -9.34
CA HIS A 217 7.77 0.87 -10.71
C HIS A 217 7.83 2.03 -11.70
N LEU A 218 6.94 3.03 -11.56
CA LEU A 218 7.04 4.28 -12.31
C LEU A 218 8.35 5.01 -11.97
N GLY A 219 8.76 4.97 -10.69
CA GLY A 219 10.05 5.52 -10.25
C GLY A 219 11.26 4.86 -10.91
N LYS A 220 11.24 3.53 -11.13
CA LYS A 220 12.27 2.82 -11.91
C LYS A 220 12.33 3.32 -13.34
N GLU A 221 11.19 3.44 -14.00
CA GLU A 221 11.12 3.92 -15.39
C GLU A 221 11.60 5.37 -15.52
N ILE A 222 11.26 6.25 -14.58
CA ILE A 222 11.73 7.64 -14.54
C ILE A 222 13.25 7.68 -14.35
N LYS A 223 13.80 6.86 -13.44
CA LYS A 223 15.26 6.76 -13.23
C LYS A 223 16.00 6.37 -14.52
N GLU A 224 15.49 5.34 -15.21
CA GLU A 224 16.07 4.91 -16.49
C GLU A 224 16.02 6.03 -17.54
N LEU A 225 14.88 6.71 -17.66
CA LEU A 225 14.68 7.79 -18.62
C LEU A 225 15.57 9.02 -18.32
N LEU A 226 15.72 9.39 -17.03
CA LEU A 226 16.64 10.46 -16.61
C LEU A 226 18.08 10.14 -16.95
N LYS A 227 18.50 8.88 -16.77
CA LYS A 227 19.84 8.43 -17.14
C LYS A 227 20.05 8.50 -18.64
N GLU A 228 19.09 8.03 -19.43
CA GLU A 228 19.15 8.01 -20.90
C GLU A 228 19.18 9.43 -21.51
N LYS A 229 18.23 10.28 -21.10
CA LYS A 229 18.04 11.61 -21.71
C LYS A 229 18.98 12.67 -21.14
N ASN A 230 19.30 12.62 -19.85
CA ASN A 230 19.97 13.70 -19.14
C ASN A 230 21.32 13.27 -18.53
N GLY A 231 21.68 11.98 -18.58
CA GLY A 231 22.89 11.45 -17.95
C GLY A 231 22.84 11.44 -16.42
N ILE A 232 21.68 11.68 -15.82
CA ILE A 232 21.50 11.76 -14.35
C ILE A 232 21.33 10.35 -13.79
N ASN A 233 22.22 9.93 -12.90
CA ASN A 233 22.08 8.69 -12.14
C ASN A 233 21.40 8.98 -10.78
N SER A 234 20.07 8.94 -10.76
CA SER A 234 19.28 9.27 -9.58
C SER A 234 19.25 8.13 -8.55
N THR A 235 19.05 8.49 -7.28
CA THR A 235 18.75 7.53 -6.20
C THR A 235 17.31 7.04 -6.30
N LEU A 236 17.08 5.73 -6.16
CA LEU A 236 15.73 5.13 -6.12
C LEU A 236 15.44 4.56 -4.73
N ILE A 237 14.30 4.96 -4.16
CA ILE A 237 13.90 4.65 -2.78
C ILE A 237 12.49 4.08 -2.76
N ASN A 238 12.33 2.95 -2.04
CA ASN A 238 11.04 2.41 -1.64
C ASN A 238 10.76 2.83 -0.18
N PRO A 239 9.79 3.73 0.09
CA PRO A 239 9.50 4.18 1.45
C PRO A 239 8.79 3.14 2.30
N ARG A 240 8.07 2.19 1.71
CA ARG A 240 7.32 1.10 2.37
C ARG A 240 6.21 1.54 3.33
N PHE A 241 6.42 2.62 4.08
CA PHE A 241 5.50 3.17 5.08
C PHE A 241 4.86 4.46 4.60
N ILE A 242 3.57 4.60 4.85
CA ILE A 242 2.79 5.81 4.53
C ILE A 242 2.73 6.76 5.74
N THR A 243 2.69 6.20 6.96
CA THR A 243 2.39 6.95 8.19
C THR A 243 3.51 7.83 8.69
N GLY A 244 4.77 7.50 8.44
CA GLY A 244 5.90 8.28 8.95
C GLY A 244 7.00 8.52 7.92
N LEU A 245 8.10 9.14 8.36
CA LEU A 245 9.25 9.51 7.54
C LEU A 245 10.54 8.89 8.10
N ASP A 246 11.42 8.44 7.23
CA ASP A 246 12.81 8.13 7.58
C ASP A 246 13.64 9.43 7.61
N GLU A 247 13.49 10.20 8.70
CA GLU A 247 14.16 11.50 8.83
C GLU A 247 15.68 11.40 8.71
N LYS A 248 16.25 10.25 9.14
CA LYS A 248 17.70 10.02 9.03
C LYS A 248 18.09 9.97 7.56
N LEU A 249 17.46 9.12 6.75
CA LEU A 249 17.72 9.03 5.31
C LEU A 249 17.46 10.38 4.62
N LEU A 250 16.33 11.03 4.95
CA LEU A 250 15.97 12.30 4.33
C LEU A 250 17.01 13.40 4.65
N ASN A 251 17.64 13.38 5.83
CA ASN A 251 18.75 14.29 6.15
C ASN A 251 20.02 13.92 5.36
N GLU A 252 20.36 12.63 5.23
CA GLU A 252 21.50 12.17 4.43
C GLU A 252 21.37 12.60 2.94
N LEU A 253 20.15 12.58 2.39
CA LEU A 253 19.91 13.02 1.00
C LEU A 253 20.26 14.51 0.77
N LYS A 254 20.23 15.38 1.79
CA LYS A 254 20.58 16.81 1.66
C LYS A 254 22.04 17.03 1.24
N GLU A 255 22.90 16.05 1.50
CA GLU A 255 24.33 16.19 1.20
C GLU A 255 24.64 16.15 -0.30
N ASN A 256 23.90 15.31 -1.06
CA ASN A 256 24.22 15.02 -2.45
C ASN A 256 23.01 15.14 -3.41
N HIS A 257 21.85 15.61 -2.94
CA HIS A 257 20.65 15.73 -3.75
C HIS A 257 20.07 17.14 -3.72
N LYS A 258 19.69 17.66 -4.86
CA LYS A 258 19.07 18.99 -5.05
C LYS A 258 17.56 18.90 -5.24
N LEU A 259 17.07 17.73 -5.70
CA LEU A 259 15.67 17.48 -6.01
C LEU A 259 15.24 16.12 -5.43
N VAL A 260 14.12 16.12 -4.74
CA VAL A 260 13.40 14.90 -4.34
C VAL A 260 12.10 14.84 -5.12
N VAL A 261 11.87 13.74 -5.84
CA VAL A 261 10.62 13.46 -6.55
C VAL A 261 9.86 12.40 -5.77
N THR A 262 8.65 12.72 -5.33
CA THR A 262 7.76 11.75 -4.67
C THR A 262 6.68 11.29 -5.63
N LEU A 263 6.45 9.99 -5.67
CA LEU A 263 5.44 9.37 -6.54
C LEU A 263 4.48 8.56 -5.66
N GLU A 264 3.18 8.87 -5.73
CA GLU A 264 2.15 8.17 -4.97
C GLU A 264 0.90 7.85 -5.81
N SER A 265 0.42 6.59 -5.70
CA SER A 265 -0.84 6.17 -6.27
C SER A 265 -2.00 6.60 -5.36
N GLY A 266 -2.24 7.91 -5.34
CA GLY A 266 -3.20 8.56 -4.47
C GLY A 266 -3.36 10.04 -4.80
N GLN A 267 -4.27 10.71 -4.09
CA GLN A 267 -4.40 12.16 -4.13
C GLN A 267 -3.16 12.81 -3.50
N LYS A 268 -2.50 13.75 -4.21
CA LYS A 268 -1.30 14.39 -3.69
C LYS A 268 -1.57 15.40 -2.57
N GLU A 269 -2.70 16.13 -2.60
CA GLU A 269 -3.05 17.07 -1.53
C GLU A 269 -3.40 16.31 -0.24
N GLY A 270 -2.59 16.50 0.81
CA GLY A 270 -2.67 15.76 2.07
C GLY A 270 -2.11 14.33 2.02
N GLY A 271 -1.54 13.93 0.87
CA GLY A 271 -0.92 12.63 0.67
C GLY A 271 0.46 12.46 1.29
N PHE A 272 1.22 11.51 0.76
CA PHE A 272 2.58 11.20 1.23
C PHE A 272 3.60 12.29 0.83
N GLY A 273 3.55 12.75 -0.42
CA GLY A 273 4.50 13.74 -0.95
C GLY A 273 4.55 15.05 -0.16
N PRO A 274 3.42 15.66 0.23
CA PRO A 274 3.38 16.85 1.08
C PRO A 274 4.10 16.71 2.43
N LYS A 275 4.16 15.52 3.03
CA LYS A 275 4.93 15.27 4.25
C LYS A 275 6.44 15.44 3.99
N ILE A 276 6.92 14.92 2.85
CA ILE A 276 8.31 15.08 2.40
C ILE A 276 8.59 16.57 2.10
N SER A 277 7.68 17.28 1.45
CA SER A 277 7.81 18.72 1.21
C SER A 277 7.90 19.52 2.50
N SER A 278 7.09 19.18 3.51
CA SER A 278 7.13 19.81 4.83
C SER A 278 8.46 19.58 5.54
N PHE A 279 9.03 18.37 5.42
CA PHE A 279 10.35 18.04 5.98
C PHE A 279 11.46 18.91 5.36
N TYR A 280 11.43 19.12 4.05
CA TYR A 280 12.45 19.91 3.33
C TYR A 280 12.17 21.42 3.31
N GLY A 281 11.05 21.90 3.85
CA GLY A 281 10.56 23.27 3.72
C GLY A 281 11.57 24.37 4.13
N ASN A 282 12.52 24.05 5.02
CA ASN A 282 13.59 24.96 5.47
C ASN A 282 14.97 24.56 4.90
N SER A 283 15.04 23.89 3.77
CA SER A 283 16.30 23.46 3.12
C SER A 283 16.34 23.88 1.66
N ASP A 284 17.52 23.78 1.05
CA ASP A 284 17.73 24.08 -0.37
C ASP A 284 17.26 22.95 -1.30
N VAL A 285 16.85 21.80 -0.74
CA VAL A 285 16.34 20.67 -1.52
C VAL A 285 14.94 20.98 -2.02
N LYS A 286 14.75 20.96 -3.33
CA LYS A 286 13.43 21.10 -3.95
C LYS A 286 12.66 19.78 -3.89
N VAL A 287 11.34 19.85 -3.77
CA VAL A 287 10.48 18.66 -3.80
C VAL A 287 9.44 18.79 -4.90
N LEU A 288 9.36 17.77 -5.76
CA LEU A 288 8.31 17.61 -6.76
C LEU A 288 7.38 16.47 -6.33
N ASN A 289 6.14 16.81 -6.01
CA ASN A 289 5.13 15.81 -5.65
C ASN A 289 4.30 15.41 -6.88
N VAL A 290 4.26 14.12 -7.16
CA VAL A 290 3.52 13.51 -8.27
C VAL A 290 2.44 12.58 -7.70
N GLY A 291 1.20 12.84 -8.07
CA GLY A 291 0.00 12.11 -7.65
C GLY A 291 -1.24 12.73 -8.29
N ALA A 292 -2.41 12.16 -8.04
CA ALA A 292 -3.66 12.67 -8.60
C ALA A 292 -4.04 14.03 -8.01
N LYS A 293 -4.75 14.83 -8.79
CA LYS A 293 -5.39 16.06 -8.33
C LYS A 293 -6.51 15.74 -7.34
N LYS A 294 -6.84 16.72 -6.50
CA LYS A 294 -7.97 16.65 -5.57
C LYS A 294 -9.27 16.95 -6.31
N GLU A 295 -9.83 15.96 -6.94
CA GLU A 295 -11.06 16.09 -7.72
C GLU A 295 -11.86 14.79 -7.72
N PHE A 296 -13.17 14.89 -7.89
CA PHE A 296 -13.99 13.73 -8.20
C PHE A 296 -14.00 13.51 -9.70
N THR A 297 -13.64 12.32 -10.13
CA THR A 297 -13.68 11.90 -11.54
C THR A 297 -14.74 10.81 -11.72
N ASP A 298 -15.24 10.66 -12.94
CA ASP A 298 -16.25 9.65 -13.26
C ASP A 298 -15.92 8.99 -14.59
N GLU A 299 -15.67 7.68 -14.55
CA GLU A 299 -15.44 6.82 -15.72
C GLU A 299 -14.40 7.35 -16.74
N ILE A 300 -13.38 8.10 -16.27
CA ILE A 300 -12.32 8.60 -17.15
C ILE A 300 -11.41 7.44 -17.53
N PRO A 301 -11.10 7.20 -18.83
CA PRO A 301 -10.11 6.21 -19.25
C PRO A 301 -8.75 6.47 -18.58
N TYR A 302 -8.05 5.40 -18.18
CA TYR A 302 -6.82 5.52 -17.40
C TYR A 302 -5.71 6.30 -18.09
N ASP A 303 -5.54 6.12 -19.38
CA ASP A 303 -4.57 6.85 -20.19
C ASP A 303 -4.84 8.36 -20.18
N VAL A 304 -6.11 8.76 -20.33
CA VAL A 304 -6.56 10.15 -20.25
C VAL A 304 -6.38 10.70 -18.83
N PHE A 305 -6.73 9.91 -17.81
CA PHE A 305 -6.54 10.29 -16.41
C PHE A 305 -5.06 10.52 -16.09
N PHE A 306 -4.18 9.60 -16.51
CA PHE A 306 -2.74 9.70 -16.28
C PHE A 306 -2.14 10.89 -17.01
N GLU A 307 -2.54 11.15 -18.25
CA GLU A 307 -2.10 12.34 -19.02
C GLU A 307 -2.52 13.64 -18.34
N ASN A 308 -3.81 13.77 -17.96
CA ASN A 308 -4.37 14.96 -17.32
C ASN A 308 -3.74 15.27 -15.95
N ASN A 309 -3.30 14.24 -15.25
CA ASN A 309 -2.63 14.36 -13.95
C ASN A 309 -1.09 14.41 -14.06
N ARG A 310 -0.53 14.38 -15.28
CA ARG A 310 0.92 14.38 -15.53
C ARG A 310 1.63 13.22 -14.83
N LEU A 311 1.08 12.03 -14.96
CA LEU A 311 1.58 10.81 -14.32
C LEU A 311 2.40 9.92 -15.27
N ASN A 312 2.53 10.30 -16.53
CA ASN A 312 3.39 9.60 -17.49
C ASN A 312 4.85 10.00 -17.27
N LYS A 313 5.77 9.06 -17.37
CA LYS A 313 7.22 9.28 -17.13
C LYS A 313 7.80 10.39 -18.00
N GLU A 314 7.32 10.54 -19.25
CA GLU A 314 7.76 11.58 -20.17
C GLU A 314 7.34 12.99 -19.75
N GLN A 315 6.26 13.10 -18.99
CA GLN A 315 5.77 14.38 -18.47
C GLN A 315 6.46 14.78 -17.15
N ILE A 316 7.05 13.81 -16.45
CA ILE A 316 7.73 14.00 -15.17
C ILE A 316 9.21 14.35 -15.39
N VAL A 317 9.85 13.75 -16.38
CA VAL A 317 11.22 14.02 -16.83
C VAL A 317 11.28 15.21 -17.78
#